data_1cd651d5b91c15bf84940b7d8de0ca07
#
_entry.id   1cd651d5b91c15bf84940b7d8de0ca07
#
_cell.length_a   1.000
_cell.length_b   1.000
_cell.length_c   1.000
_cell.angle_alpha   90.00
_cell.angle_beta   90.00
_cell.angle_gamma   90.00
#
_symmetry.space_group_name_H-M   'P 1'
#
loop_
_entity.id
_entity.type
_entity.pdbx_description
1 polymer ?
#
loop_
_entity_poly.entity_id
_entity_poly.type
_entity_poly.pdbx_seq_one_letter_code
_entity_poly.pdbx_strand_id
1 'polypeptide(L)'
;MKATAFFHPFYLAPLAIYKQTCEISVTCKNIPKRIHGYLDLVKFENPLKITEDMDFESILKPYILKSYIPVCKFELCKSNVDSLQSILQKVICKQSKADNRVITPLSYFLGELIDNMNEHSKGKYGYPKIRKQSQWQSQLQ
;
A
#
# COMPACT_ATOMS: atom_id res chain seq x y z
N MET A 1 33.48 -1.99 2.96
CA MET A 1 32.31 -1.15 2.63
C MET A 1 31.06 -1.86 3.14
N LYS A 2 30.38 -1.31 4.13
CA LYS A 2 29.04 -1.83 4.52
C LYS A 2 28.05 -1.32 3.47
N ALA A 3 27.64 -2.18 2.57
CA ALA A 3 26.54 -1.88 1.68
C ALA A 3 25.28 -1.70 2.54
N THR A 4 24.89 -0.47 2.81
CA THR A 4 23.58 -0.15 3.34
C THR A 4 22.57 -0.42 2.23
N ALA A 5 22.13 -1.65 2.11
CA ALA A 5 21.06 -2.00 1.19
C ALA A 5 19.77 -1.31 1.68
N PHE A 6 19.52 -0.13 1.14
CA PHE A 6 18.25 0.56 1.35
C PHE A 6 17.23 -0.08 0.40
N PHE A 7 16.34 -0.87 0.96
CA PHE A 7 15.25 -1.45 0.19
C PHE A 7 14.11 -0.43 0.09
N HIS A 8 13.98 0.18 -1.09
CA HIS A 8 12.94 1.19 -1.30
C HIS A 8 11.56 0.53 -1.35
N PRO A 9 10.58 0.99 -0.55
CA PRO A 9 9.23 0.41 -0.53
C PRO A 9 8.53 0.37 -1.89
N PHE A 10 8.94 1.22 -2.82
CA PHE A 10 8.41 1.26 -4.18
C PHE A 10 8.54 -0.09 -4.91
N TYR A 11 9.59 -0.86 -4.62
CA TYR A 11 9.79 -2.18 -5.24
C TYR A 11 8.96 -3.30 -4.59
N LEU A 12 8.42 -3.08 -3.40
CA LEU A 12 7.68 -4.12 -2.69
C LEU A 12 6.36 -4.49 -3.35
N ALA A 13 5.60 -3.51 -3.85
CA ALA A 13 4.32 -3.79 -4.48
C ALA A 13 4.47 -4.59 -5.78
N PRO A 14 5.31 -4.16 -6.76
CA PRO A 14 5.55 -4.96 -7.95
C PRO A 14 6.06 -6.37 -7.63
N LEU A 15 6.97 -6.50 -6.66
CA LEU A 15 7.53 -7.79 -6.27
C LEU A 15 6.48 -8.69 -5.60
N ALA A 16 5.61 -8.14 -4.76
CA ALA A 16 4.51 -8.88 -4.15
C ALA A 16 3.49 -9.34 -5.19
N ILE A 17 3.18 -8.49 -6.17
CA ILE A 17 2.30 -8.83 -7.30
C ILE A 17 2.93 -9.96 -8.12
N TYR A 18 4.20 -9.81 -8.50
CA TYR A 18 4.91 -10.80 -9.29
C TYR A 18 4.97 -12.16 -8.58
N LYS A 19 5.32 -12.16 -7.29
CA LYS A 19 5.33 -13.37 -6.45
C LYS A 19 3.98 -14.10 -6.48
N GLN A 20 2.89 -13.35 -6.35
CA GLN A 20 1.55 -13.95 -6.31
C GLN A 20 1.01 -14.38 -7.67
N THR A 21 1.35 -13.63 -8.73
CA THR A 21 0.88 -13.92 -10.08
C THR A 21 1.60 -15.12 -10.69
N CYS A 22 2.90 -15.23 -10.41
CA CYS A 22 3.73 -16.32 -10.97
C CYS A 22 3.87 -17.52 -10.02
N GLU A 23 3.21 -17.50 -8.86
CA GLU A 23 3.29 -18.54 -7.82
C GLU A 23 4.74 -18.88 -7.41
N ILE A 24 5.63 -17.86 -7.47
CA ILE A 24 7.05 -18.03 -7.18
C ILE A 24 7.29 -17.85 -5.68
N SER A 25 8.05 -18.78 -5.08
CA SER A 25 8.58 -18.57 -3.75
C SER A 25 9.80 -17.64 -3.82
N VAL A 26 9.67 -16.43 -3.27
CA VAL A 26 10.81 -15.51 -3.13
C VAL A 26 11.48 -15.80 -1.80
N THR A 27 12.67 -16.38 -1.84
CA THR A 27 13.46 -16.62 -0.63
C THR A 27 14.36 -15.41 -0.37
N CYS A 28 14.11 -14.73 0.72
CA CYS A 28 14.94 -13.61 1.17
C CYS A 28 16.15 -14.17 1.95
N LYS A 29 17.33 -14.26 1.32
CA LYS A 29 18.56 -14.67 2.00
C LYS A 29 19.34 -13.45 2.47
N ASN A 30 19.95 -13.56 3.66
CA ASN A 30 20.87 -12.53 4.23
C ASN A 30 20.26 -11.13 4.40
N ILE A 31 18.97 -11.04 4.69
CA ILE A 31 18.31 -9.78 4.96
C ILE A 31 18.58 -9.35 6.41
N PRO A 32 18.95 -8.09 6.66
CA PRO A 32 19.06 -7.55 8.01
C PRO A 32 17.74 -7.70 8.78
N LYS A 33 17.82 -8.05 10.08
CA LYS A 33 16.62 -8.24 10.93
C LYS A 33 15.61 -7.07 10.85
N ARG A 34 16.13 -5.83 10.72
CA ARG A 34 15.29 -4.63 10.59
C ARG A 34 14.42 -4.66 9.33
N ILE A 35 14.97 -5.14 8.22
CA ILE A 35 14.22 -5.25 6.96
C ILE A 35 13.23 -6.41 7.07
N HIS A 36 13.61 -7.52 7.67
CA HIS A 36 12.72 -8.65 7.92
C HIS A 36 11.48 -8.21 8.73
N GLY A 37 11.70 -7.52 9.86
CA GLY A 37 10.60 -6.99 10.67
C GLY A 37 9.71 -6.01 9.90
N TYR A 38 10.27 -5.22 8.99
CA TYR A 38 9.48 -4.34 8.13
C TYR A 38 8.63 -5.13 7.12
N LEU A 39 9.18 -6.16 6.50
CA LEU A 39 8.44 -7.03 5.56
C LEU A 39 7.28 -7.75 6.25
N ASP A 40 7.50 -8.22 7.48
CA ASP A 40 6.44 -8.84 8.31
C ASP A 40 5.34 -7.82 8.65
N LEU A 41 5.75 -6.61 9.03
CA LEU A 41 4.85 -5.52 9.38
C LEU A 41 3.92 -5.15 8.22
N VAL A 42 4.47 -5.05 7.02
CA VAL A 42 3.70 -4.72 5.81
C VAL A 42 3.02 -5.93 5.18
N LYS A 43 3.07 -7.09 5.80
CA LYS A 43 2.45 -8.33 5.31
C LYS A 43 2.93 -8.73 3.91
N PHE A 44 4.23 -8.56 3.65
CA PHE A 44 4.80 -8.84 2.33
C PHE A 44 4.71 -10.32 1.94
N GLU A 45 5.04 -11.22 2.89
CA GLU A 45 4.99 -12.67 2.64
C GLU A 45 3.57 -13.20 2.51
N ASN A 46 2.66 -12.67 3.33
CA ASN A 46 1.27 -13.06 3.38
C ASN A 46 0.36 -11.83 3.27
N PRO A 47 0.16 -11.29 2.07
CA PRO A 47 -0.73 -10.15 1.85
C PRO A 47 -2.15 -10.43 2.36
N LEU A 48 -2.78 -9.40 2.89
CA LEU A 48 -4.18 -9.49 3.25
C LEU A 48 -5.01 -9.75 1.99
N LYS A 49 -5.86 -10.76 2.04
CA LYS A 49 -6.81 -11.06 0.96
C LYS A 49 -8.16 -10.47 1.31
N ILE A 50 -8.70 -9.67 0.44
CA ILE A 50 -10.00 -9.01 0.62
C ILE A 50 -10.88 -9.39 -0.56
N THR A 51 -11.94 -10.10 -0.28
CA THR A 51 -12.95 -10.52 -1.24
C THR A 51 -14.13 -9.55 -1.22
N GLU A 52 -15.03 -9.65 -2.18
CA GLU A 52 -16.18 -8.75 -2.32
C GLU A 52 -17.14 -8.78 -1.12
N ASP A 53 -17.22 -9.92 -0.45
CA ASP A 53 -18.07 -10.15 0.72
C ASP A 53 -17.48 -9.63 2.04
N MET A 54 -16.23 -9.18 2.03
CA MET A 54 -15.54 -8.66 3.21
C MET A 54 -15.70 -7.14 3.35
N ASP A 55 -15.82 -6.66 4.58
CA ASP A 55 -15.78 -5.23 4.87
C ASP A 55 -14.35 -4.70 4.80
N PHE A 56 -13.99 -4.21 3.62
CA PHE A 56 -12.69 -3.63 3.32
C PHE A 56 -12.30 -2.52 4.30
N GLU A 57 -13.24 -1.66 4.66
CA GLU A 57 -12.98 -0.54 5.55
C GLU A 57 -12.66 -1.03 6.97
N SER A 58 -13.39 -2.00 7.49
CA SER A 58 -13.13 -2.58 8.82
C SER A 58 -11.77 -3.28 8.89
N ILE A 59 -11.36 -3.98 7.83
CA ILE A 59 -10.07 -4.66 7.76
C ILE A 59 -8.91 -3.67 7.81
N LEU A 60 -9.02 -2.53 7.13
CA LEU A 60 -7.95 -1.53 7.07
C LEU A 60 -8.04 -0.45 8.16
N LYS A 61 -9.15 -0.36 8.89
CA LYS A 61 -9.33 0.61 9.99
C LYS A 61 -8.18 0.64 11.01
N PRO A 62 -7.59 -0.49 11.44
CA PRO A 62 -6.46 -0.49 12.38
C PRO A 62 -5.20 0.21 11.83
N TYR A 63 -5.11 0.39 10.52
CA TYR A 63 -3.94 0.97 9.84
C TYR A 63 -4.07 2.46 9.56
N ILE A 64 -5.25 3.07 9.74
CA ILE A 64 -5.49 4.50 9.45
C ILE A 64 -4.53 5.42 10.24
N LEU A 65 -4.20 5.05 11.48
CA LEU A 65 -3.27 5.80 12.32
C LEU A 65 -1.81 5.35 12.18
N LYS A 66 -1.54 4.31 11.40
CA LYS A 66 -0.18 3.82 11.15
C LYS A 66 0.46 4.61 10.01
N SER A 67 1.79 4.65 10.00
CA SER A 67 2.57 5.27 8.92
C SER A 67 2.69 4.38 7.66
N TYR A 68 1.95 3.29 7.61
CA TYR A 68 1.97 2.33 6.51
C TYR A 68 0.59 1.69 6.34
N ILE A 69 0.33 1.22 5.12
CA ILE A 69 -0.75 0.29 4.82
C ILE A 69 -0.11 -1.05 4.46
N PRO A 70 -0.62 -2.18 4.95
CA PRO A 70 -0.09 -3.49 4.59
C PRO A 70 -0.32 -3.76 3.10
N VAL A 71 0.47 -4.65 2.54
CA VAL A 71 0.19 -5.18 1.21
C VAL A 71 -1.11 -5.97 1.28
N CYS A 72 -2.08 -5.58 0.48
CA CYS A 72 -3.34 -6.32 0.36
C CYS A 72 -3.65 -6.60 -1.10
N LYS A 73 -4.25 -7.75 -1.32
CA LYS A 73 -4.82 -8.18 -2.59
C LYS A 73 -6.33 -8.12 -2.45
N PHE A 74 -6.99 -7.33 -3.25
CA PHE A 74 -8.44 -7.18 -3.19
C PHE A 74 -9.08 -7.39 -4.56
N GLU A 75 -10.30 -7.87 -4.56
CA GLU A 75 -11.07 -8.01 -5.78
C GLU A 75 -11.51 -6.63 -6.28
N LEU A 76 -11.31 -6.39 -7.58
CA LEU A 76 -11.74 -5.17 -8.23
C LEU A 76 -13.26 -5.21 -8.45
N CYS A 77 -13.98 -4.72 -7.47
CA CYS A 77 -15.41 -4.47 -7.52
C CYS A 77 -15.69 -3.05 -7.04
N LYS A 78 -16.82 -2.49 -7.39
CA LYS A 78 -17.14 -1.09 -7.07
C LYS A 78 -17.07 -0.81 -5.56
N SER A 79 -17.60 -1.70 -4.74
CA SER A 79 -17.60 -1.55 -3.27
C SER A 79 -16.18 -1.48 -2.69
N ASN A 80 -15.26 -2.33 -3.17
CA ASN A 80 -13.87 -2.33 -2.72
C ASN A 80 -13.12 -1.08 -3.22
N VAL A 81 -13.41 -0.62 -4.43
CA VAL A 81 -12.83 0.60 -5.01
C VAL A 81 -13.25 1.83 -4.22
N ASP A 82 -14.54 1.97 -3.92
CA ASP A 82 -15.09 3.08 -3.13
C ASP A 82 -14.53 3.08 -1.70
N SER A 83 -14.43 1.89 -1.08
CA SER A 83 -13.84 1.71 0.25
C SER A 83 -12.36 2.05 0.28
N LEU A 84 -11.60 1.65 -0.74
CA LEU A 84 -10.19 2.00 -0.88
C LEU A 84 -10.01 3.51 -0.95
N GLN A 85 -10.78 4.21 -1.77
CA GLN A 85 -10.73 5.67 -1.89
C GLN A 85 -11.01 6.34 -0.55
N SER A 86 -12.06 5.92 0.15
CA SER A 86 -12.40 6.42 1.48
C SER A 86 -11.27 6.25 2.50
N ILE A 87 -10.65 5.06 2.54
CA ILE A 87 -9.55 4.77 3.46
C ILE A 87 -8.32 5.59 3.11
N LEU A 88 -7.95 5.70 1.83
CA LEU A 88 -6.81 6.48 1.40
C LEU A 88 -6.97 7.96 1.80
N GLN A 89 -8.15 8.53 1.61
CA GLN A 89 -8.47 9.88 2.07
C GLN A 89 -8.30 10.00 3.59
N LYS A 90 -8.84 9.06 4.37
CA LYS A 90 -8.72 9.07 5.85
C LYS A 90 -7.26 8.98 6.29
N VAL A 91 -6.46 8.12 5.66
CA VAL A 91 -5.01 7.98 5.96
C VAL A 91 -4.28 9.28 5.66
N ILE A 92 -4.52 9.89 4.51
CA ILE A 92 -3.87 11.14 4.10
C ILE A 92 -4.26 12.27 5.04
N CYS A 93 -5.55 12.45 5.33
CA CYS A 93 -6.03 13.48 6.25
C CYS A 93 -5.43 13.34 7.65
N LYS A 94 -5.37 12.12 8.17
CA LYS A 94 -4.84 11.86 9.52
C LYS A 94 -3.32 12.02 9.61
N GLN A 95 -2.60 11.64 8.56
CA GLN A 95 -1.14 11.59 8.60
C GLN A 95 -0.46 12.87 8.12
N SER A 96 -1.04 13.57 7.14
CA SER A 96 -0.41 14.73 6.54
C SER A 96 -0.62 16.01 7.35
N LYS A 97 -1.66 16.07 8.19
CA LYS A 97 -2.15 17.31 8.81
C LYS A 97 -2.33 18.45 7.76
N ALA A 98 -2.54 18.05 6.50
CA ALA A 98 -2.61 19.00 5.40
C ALA A 98 -3.94 19.77 5.43
N ASP A 99 -3.88 21.01 4.94
CA ASP A 99 -5.05 21.86 4.73
C ASP A 99 -5.97 21.24 3.64
N ASN A 100 -7.25 21.51 3.74
CA ASN A 100 -8.25 21.10 2.76
C ASN A 100 -7.89 21.52 1.32
N ARG A 101 -7.16 22.63 1.15
CA ARG A 101 -6.63 23.07 -0.15
C ARG A 101 -5.72 22.05 -0.83
N VAL A 102 -5.04 21.22 -0.05
CA VAL A 102 -4.17 20.14 -0.56
C VAL A 102 -4.91 18.83 -0.61
N ILE A 103 -5.75 18.55 0.40
CA ILE A 103 -6.47 17.29 0.53
C ILE A 103 -7.48 17.11 -0.60
N THR A 104 -8.21 18.15 -0.97
CA THR A 104 -9.26 18.07 -1.99
C THR A 104 -8.70 17.71 -3.38
N PRO A 105 -7.69 18.43 -3.92
CA PRO A 105 -7.08 18.04 -5.19
C PRO A 105 -6.43 16.64 -5.16
N LEU A 106 -5.81 16.28 -4.03
CA LEU A 106 -5.18 14.96 -3.87
C LEU A 106 -6.22 13.84 -3.84
N SER A 107 -7.35 14.07 -3.18
CA SER A 107 -8.47 13.12 -3.16
C SER A 107 -9.06 12.91 -4.54
N TYR A 108 -9.20 14.00 -5.32
CA TYR A 108 -9.64 13.90 -6.71
C TYR A 108 -8.65 13.09 -7.56
N PHE A 109 -7.36 13.42 -7.47
CA PHE A 109 -6.30 12.69 -8.17
C PHE A 109 -6.29 11.18 -7.81
N LEU A 110 -6.46 10.84 -6.54
CA LEU A 110 -6.55 9.45 -6.10
C LEU A 110 -7.80 8.77 -6.66
N GLY A 111 -8.94 9.47 -6.70
CA GLY A 111 -10.15 8.97 -7.32
C GLY A 111 -9.92 8.59 -8.77
N GLU A 112 -9.36 9.50 -9.55
CA GLU A 112 -9.03 9.25 -10.96
C GLU A 112 -8.06 8.05 -11.14
N LEU A 113 -7.04 7.91 -10.28
CA LEU A 113 -6.13 6.77 -10.35
C LEU A 113 -6.83 5.44 -10.04
N ILE A 114 -7.73 5.43 -9.06
CA ILE A 114 -8.47 4.25 -8.66
C ILE A 114 -9.50 3.87 -9.73
N ASP A 115 -10.20 4.86 -10.30
CA ASP A 115 -11.15 4.66 -11.38
C ASP A 115 -10.44 4.13 -12.64
N ASN A 116 -9.30 4.69 -13.01
CA ASN A 116 -8.46 4.17 -14.09
C ASN A 116 -8.01 2.73 -13.84
N MET A 117 -7.66 2.40 -12.60
CA MET A 117 -7.32 1.02 -12.23
C MET A 117 -8.52 0.09 -12.40
N ASN A 118 -9.71 0.53 -12.00
CA ASN A 118 -10.93 -0.27 -12.10
C ASN A 118 -11.40 -0.45 -13.55
N GLU A 119 -11.39 0.62 -14.35
CA GLU A 119 -11.96 0.63 -15.70
C GLU A 119 -11.00 0.05 -16.75
N HIS A 120 -9.71 0.32 -16.61
CA HIS A 120 -8.72 0.02 -17.66
C HIS A 120 -7.82 -1.16 -17.32
N SER A 121 -7.72 -1.57 -16.04
CA SER A 121 -7.01 -2.80 -15.73
C SER A 121 -7.86 -4.00 -16.15
N LYS A 122 -7.32 -4.82 -17.01
CA LYS A 122 -7.93 -6.14 -17.32
C LYS A 122 -7.73 -7.16 -16.20
N GLY A 123 -7.23 -6.71 -15.05
CA GLY A 123 -6.95 -7.53 -13.89
C GLY A 123 -8.18 -7.73 -13.01
N LYS A 124 -8.29 -8.90 -12.40
CA LYS A 124 -9.32 -9.21 -11.40
C LYS A 124 -9.00 -8.61 -10.01
N TYR A 125 -7.74 -8.27 -9.76
CA TYR A 125 -7.25 -7.88 -8.43
C TYR A 125 -6.47 -6.58 -8.45
N GLY A 126 -6.60 -5.78 -7.40
CA GLY A 126 -5.82 -4.60 -7.12
C GLY A 126 -4.89 -4.75 -5.90
N TYR A 127 -3.84 -3.91 -5.85
CA TYR A 127 -2.83 -3.93 -4.79
C TYR A 127 -2.50 -2.50 -4.36
N PRO A 128 -3.17 -1.96 -3.33
CA PRO A 128 -2.83 -0.65 -2.81
C PRO A 128 -1.55 -0.70 -1.97
N LYS A 129 -0.79 0.38 -2.01
CA LYS A 129 0.33 0.61 -1.11
C LYS A 129 0.55 2.09 -0.87
N ILE A 130 0.58 2.50 0.38
CA ILE A 130 0.93 3.87 0.79
C ILE A 130 1.98 3.85 1.89
N ARG A 131 2.91 4.81 1.83
CA ARG A 131 3.87 5.11 2.88
C ARG A 131 3.99 6.62 3.09
N LYS A 132 4.10 7.05 4.34
CA LYS A 132 4.34 8.44 4.70
C LYS A 132 5.73 8.90 4.26
N GLN A 133 5.79 10.04 3.59
CA GLN A 133 7.01 10.62 3.00
C GLN A 133 7.91 11.35 4.02
N SER A 134 7.51 11.44 5.28
CA SER A 134 8.17 12.27 6.31
C SER A 134 9.55 11.81 6.77
N GLN A 135 10.05 10.68 6.28
CA GLN A 135 11.41 10.21 6.62
C GLN A 135 12.49 10.55 5.59
N TRP A 136 12.13 11.26 4.51
CA TRP A 136 13.09 11.58 3.44
C TRP A 136 13.90 12.85 3.68
N GLN A 137 13.38 13.80 4.46
CA GLN A 137 14.05 15.08 4.69
C GLN A 137 15.23 15.01 5.67
N SER A 138 15.33 14.00 6.50
CA SER A 138 16.41 13.86 7.48
C SER A 138 17.65 13.10 6.96
N GLN A 139 17.64 12.64 5.71
CA GLN A 139 18.77 11.89 5.12
C GLN A 139 19.51 12.64 4.00
N LEU A 140 19.09 13.87 3.69
CA LEU A 140 19.74 14.74 2.70
C LEU A 140 20.51 15.92 3.33
N GLN A 141 20.75 15.87 4.63
CA GLN A 141 21.67 16.79 5.32
C GLN A 141 22.95 16.09 5.71
#